data_ec1adb4cd7f6a209f0182d30ca44cf19
#
_entry.id   ec1adb4cd7f6a209f0182d30ca44cf19
#
_cell.length_a   1.000
_cell.length_b   1.000
_cell.length_c   1.000
_cell.angle_alpha   90.00
_cell.angle_beta   90.00
_cell.angle_gamma   90.00
#
_symmetry.space_group_name_H-M   'P 1'
#
loop_
_entity.id
_entity.type
_entity.pdbx_description
1 polymer ?
#
loop_
_entity_poly.entity_id
_entity_poly.type
_entity_poly.pdbx_seq_one_letter_code
_entity_poly.pdbx_strand_id
1 'polypeptide(L)'
;MLRGAIFRPPRKAYGKVQLLMWKTRRINASPLMPEGLRIYAVGDVHGRADLLKQLFSRVDEDLKEYPIGETLHIFLGDYIDRGQDSAAVLDLLIERARTHRMSCLKGNHEFFLFEFLENPSVLKHWQQYGGLPTLASYGLTPITNADPKEQAELCARLWYALPKSHSQFLAGLKLFFTCGDFFFVHAGVRPGTPLSRQREEDLLWIRDEFLLHEKPFEKMIVHGHTPVMEPDVRNNRINIDTGAYATGRLTCLRLERDKIEFV
;
A
#
# COMPACT_ATOMS: atom_id res chain seq x y z
N MET A 1 8.12 65.88 1.44
CA MET A 1 8.61 65.18 2.63
C MET A 1 7.44 64.45 3.28
N LEU A 2 7.27 63.18 2.98
CA LEU A 2 6.27 62.34 3.64
C LEU A 2 7.00 61.05 4.06
N ARG A 3 7.10 60.85 5.39
CA ARG A 3 7.76 59.74 6.03
C ARG A 3 6.84 58.52 5.95
N GLY A 4 7.31 57.42 5.33
CA GLY A 4 6.65 56.16 5.30
C GLY A 4 6.69 55.46 6.66
N ALA A 5 5.52 55.10 7.19
CA ALA A 5 5.36 54.30 8.39
C ALA A 5 5.58 52.83 8.05
N ILE A 6 6.59 52.21 8.67
CA ILE A 6 6.87 50.76 8.57
C ILE A 6 5.89 50.04 9.49
N PHE A 7 4.97 49.31 8.89
CA PHE A 7 4.02 48.44 9.60
C PHE A 7 4.74 47.17 10.07
N ARG A 8 4.94 46.98 11.37
CA ARG A 8 5.40 45.73 11.98
C ARG A 8 4.19 44.91 12.40
N PRO A 9 4.03 43.67 11.92
CA PRO A 9 2.97 42.81 12.43
C PRO A 9 3.31 42.30 13.85
N PRO A 10 2.31 42.07 14.71
CA PRO A 10 2.52 41.61 16.08
C PRO A 10 3.02 40.15 16.10
N ARG A 11 4.02 39.89 16.96
CA ARG A 11 4.49 38.53 17.28
C ARG A 11 3.37 37.76 17.97
N LYS A 12 2.73 36.86 17.26
CA LYS A 12 1.86 35.83 17.87
C LYS A 12 2.76 34.80 18.56
N ALA A 13 2.57 34.68 19.87
CA ALA A 13 3.15 33.62 20.68
C ALA A 13 2.74 32.26 20.16
N TYR A 14 3.72 31.40 19.87
CA TYR A 14 3.49 29.99 19.61
C TYR A 14 3.01 29.34 20.92
N GLY A 15 1.70 29.27 21.07
CA GLY A 15 1.06 28.49 22.11
C GLY A 15 1.38 27.00 21.89
N LYS A 16 1.63 26.32 23.01
CA LYS A 16 1.89 24.89 23.16
C LYS A 16 1.04 24.07 22.19
N VAL A 17 1.71 23.25 21.35
CA VAL A 17 1.06 22.18 20.59
C VAL A 17 0.45 21.25 21.63
N GLN A 18 -0.84 21.37 21.80
CA GLN A 18 -1.63 20.49 22.63
C GLN A 18 -1.68 19.16 21.88
N LEU A 19 -1.00 18.15 22.43
CA LEU A 19 -1.13 16.77 21.99
C LEU A 19 -2.62 16.44 22.05
N LEU A 20 -3.29 16.44 20.91
CA LEU A 20 -4.68 16.01 20.82
C LEU A 20 -4.70 14.52 21.14
N MET A 21 -4.96 14.19 22.39
CA MET A 21 -5.34 12.83 22.79
C MET A 21 -6.56 12.44 21.93
N TRP A 22 -6.35 11.52 21.02
CA TRP A 22 -7.39 10.90 20.22
C TRP A 22 -8.43 10.31 21.17
N LYS A 23 -9.58 10.97 21.30
CA LYS A 23 -10.75 10.38 21.96
C LYS A 23 -11.24 9.24 21.06
N THR A 24 -10.71 8.05 21.28
CA THR A 24 -11.28 6.80 20.77
C THR A 24 -12.72 6.70 21.22
N ARG A 25 -13.65 6.92 20.30
CA ARG A 25 -15.05 6.55 20.49
C ARG A 25 -15.06 5.02 20.58
N ARG A 26 -15.33 4.46 21.77
CA ARG A 26 -15.39 3.02 22.00
C ARG A 26 -16.43 2.42 21.06
N ILE A 27 -15.98 1.63 20.10
CA ILE A 27 -16.76 0.57 19.49
C ILE A 27 -17.01 -0.47 20.58
N ASN A 28 -18.16 -1.10 20.61
CA ASN A 28 -18.46 -2.20 21.52
C ASN A 28 -17.52 -3.38 21.20
N ALA A 29 -16.41 -3.48 21.88
CA ALA A 29 -15.23 -4.32 21.73
C ALA A 29 -14.23 -3.83 20.65
N SER A 30 -12.95 -3.65 21.04
CA SER A 30 -11.83 -3.42 20.10
C SER A 30 -11.65 -4.66 19.22
N PRO A 31 -11.32 -4.50 17.91
CA PRO A 31 -11.06 -5.65 17.04
C PRO A 31 -9.86 -6.44 17.58
N LEU A 32 -9.95 -7.77 17.55
CA LEU A 32 -8.98 -8.66 18.15
C LEU A 32 -8.25 -9.50 17.09
N MET A 33 -6.93 -9.61 17.27
CA MET A 33 -6.10 -10.62 16.63
C MET A 33 -6.11 -11.92 17.43
N PRO A 34 -5.91 -13.09 16.78
CA PRO A 34 -5.68 -14.35 17.47
C PRO A 34 -4.50 -14.24 18.45
N GLU A 35 -4.60 -14.93 19.59
CA GLU A 35 -3.54 -14.95 20.58
C GLU A 35 -2.27 -15.62 20.03
N GLY A 36 -1.09 -15.07 20.39
CA GLY A 36 0.20 -15.59 19.95
C GLY A 36 0.60 -15.24 18.52
N LEU A 37 -0.23 -14.51 17.77
CA LEU A 37 0.05 -14.07 16.41
C LEU A 37 0.21 -12.54 16.36
N ARG A 38 1.29 -12.08 15.70
CA ARG A 38 1.50 -10.68 15.33
C ARG A 38 1.46 -10.52 13.81
N ILE A 39 0.74 -9.51 13.33
CA ILE A 39 0.73 -9.11 11.92
C ILE A 39 1.49 -7.82 11.74
N TYR A 40 2.33 -7.77 10.69
CA TYR A 40 2.90 -6.55 10.14
C TYR A 40 2.24 -6.30 8.79
N ALA A 41 1.34 -5.33 8.71
CA ALA A 41 0.68 -4.95 7.47
C ALA A 41 1.38 -3.72 6.86
N VAL A 42 1.74 -3.81 5.59
CA VAL A 42 2.53 -2.81 4.86
C VAL A 42 1.69 -2.21 3.75
N GLY A 43 1.66 -0.87 3.66
CA GLY A 43 0.97 -0.11 2.62
C GLY A 43 1.68 -0.17 1.27
N ASP A 44 1.23 0.69 0.35
CA ASP A 44 1.67 0.74 -1.04
C ASP A 44 3.16 1.07 -1.16
N VAL A 45 3.92 0.23 -1.89
CA VAL A 45 5.39 0.31 -1.97
C VAL A 45 5.84 1.14 -3.17
N HIS A 46 5.19 0.97 -4.31
CA HIS A 46 5.42 1.74 -5.53
C HIS A 46 6.91 1.90 -5.90
N GLY A 47 7.59 0.79 -6.19
CA GLY A 47 8.98 0.80 -6.66
C GLY A 47 9.99 1.43 -5.69
N ARG A 48 9.69 1.54 -4.39
CA ARG A 48 10.57 2.10 -3.36
C ARG A 48 11.31 0.98 -2.61
N ALA A 49 12.22 0.31 -3.31
CA ALA A 49 13.06 -0.74 -2.74
C ALA A 49 13.91 -0.25 -1.56
N ASP A 50 14.33 1.01 -1.58
CA ASP A 50 15.06 1.68 -0.50
C ASP A 50 14.25 1.70 0.81
N LEU A 51 12.99 2.15 0.73
CA LEU A 51 12.10 2.21 1.90
C LEU A 51 11.71 0.82 2.39
N LEU A 52 11.51 -0.14 1.46
CA LEU A 52 11.19 -1.51 1.82
C LEU A 52 12.33 -2.19 2.60
N LYS A 53 13.59 -1.97 2.20
CA LYS A 53 14.77 -2.47 2.95
C LYS A 53 14.83 -1.87 4.37
N GLN A 54 14.61 -0.56 4.49
CA GLN A 54 14.58 0.11 5.79
C GLN A 54 13.45 -0.44 6.67
N LEU A 55 12.27 -0.67 6.08
CA LEU A 55 11.15 -1.26 6.78
C LEU A 55 11.46 -2.66 7.29
N PHE A 56 12.06 -3.52 6.47
CA PHE A 56 12.47 -4.86 6.91
C PHE A 56 13.41 -4.81 8.10
N SER A 57 14.39 -3.90 8.11
CA SER A 57 15.28 -3.72 9.26
C SER A 57 14.53 -3.33 10.53
N ARG A 58 13.59 -2.37 10.43
CA ARG A 58 12.76 -1.96 11.58
C ARG A 58 11.89 -3.10 12.12
N VAL A 59 11.27 -3.87 11.23
CA VAL A 59 10.46 -5.03 11.62
C VAL A 59 11.33 -6.11 12.29
N ASP A 60 12.55 -6.34 11.79
CA ASP A 60 13.48 -7.30 12.37
C ASP A 60 14.00 -6.87 13.75
N GLU A 61 14.19 -5.56 13.95
CA GLU A 61 14.51 -4.97 15.26
C GLU A 61 13.34 -5.09 16.23
N ASP A 62 12.10 -4.80 15.80
CA ASP A 62 10.89 -4.96 16.61
C ASP A 62 10.68 -6.42 17.02
N LEU A 63 10.96 -7.38 16.13
CA LEU A 63 10.88 -8.81 16.45
C LEU A 63 11.93 -9.27 17.45
N LYS A 64 13.12 -8.67 17.45
CA LYS A 64 14.17 -8.95 18.45
C LYS A 64 13.83 -8.36 19.80
N GLU A 65 13.29 -7.14 19.82
CA GLU A 65 12.93 -6.44 21.06
C GLU A 65 11.67 -7.05 21.71
N TYR A 66 10.70 -7.41 20.88
CA TYR A 66 9.41 -7.98 21.33
C TYR A 66 9.15 -9.33 20.65
N PRO A 67 9.83 -10.41 21.08
CA PRO A 67 9.66 -11.73 20.46
C PRO A 67 8.25 -12.28 20.68
N ILE A 68 7.73 -13.01 19.67
CA ILE A 68 6.41 -13.66 19.69
C ILE A 68 6.47 -15.00 18.96
N GLY A 69 5.54 -15.91 19.25
CA GLY A 69 5.53 -17.26 18.69
C GLY A 69 5.28 -17.31 17.18
N GLU A 70 4.31 -16.55 16.68
CA GLU A 70 3.98 -16.52 15.25
C GLU A 70 3.92 -15.10 14.71
N THR A 71 4.43 -14.92 13.49
CA THR A 71 4.34 -13.67 12.75
C THR A 71 3.84 -13.89 11.34
N LEU A 72 3.13 -12.89 10.80
CA LEU A 72 2.69 -12.86 9.42
C LEU A 72 2.88 -11.45 8.86
N HIS A 73 3.58 -11.34 7.73
CA HIS A 73 3.70 -10.08 7.00
C HIS A 73 2.63 -10.02 5.92
N ILE A 74 1.83 -8.95 5.89
CA ILE A 74 0.80 -8.70 4.89
C ILE A 74 1.17 -7.46 4.11
N PHE A 75 1.22 -7.57 2.79
CA PHE A 75 1.45 -6.44 1.90
C PHE A 75 0.18 -6.16 1.12
N LEU A 76 -0.25 -4.89 1.11
CA LEU A 76 -1.58 -4.52 0.60
C LEU A 76 -1.66 -4.33 -0.92
N GLY A 77 -0.56 -4.55 -1.66
CA GLY A 77 -0.52 -4.37 -3.12
C GLY A 77 0.30 -3.15 -3.55
N ASP A 78 0.21 -2.82 -4.82
CA ASP A 78 0.91 -1.69 -5.45
C ASP A 78 2.41 -1.72 -5.20
N TYR A 79 3.06 -2.82 -5.60
CA TYR A 79 4.51 -3.01 -5.48
C TYR A 79 5.28 -2.23 -6.53
N ILE A 80 4.68 -2.12 -7.71
CA ILE A 80 5.26 -1.56 -8.94
C ILE A 80 4.78 -0.13 -9.20
N ASP A 81 5.33 0.48 -10.24
CA ASP A 81 5.00 1.79 -10.77
C ASP A 81 5.41 2.98 -9.88
N ARG A 82 5.45 4.17 -10.49
CA ARG A 82 5.78 5.46 -9.87
C ARG A 82 7.25 5.57 -9.43
N GLY A 83 7.71 4.71 -8.53
CA GLY A 83 9.11 4.62 -8.11
C GLY A 83 9.96 3.85 -9.11
N GLN A 84 11.30 3.99 -8.99
CA GLN A 84 12.25 3.55 -10.01
C GLN A 84 12.61 2.06 -9.93
N ASP A 85 12.37 1.40 -8.79
CA ASP A 85 12.96 0.10 -8.48
C ASP A 85 11.93 -1.03 -8.37
N SER A 86 10.92 -1.05 -9.26
CA SER A 86 9.82 -2.04 -9.22
C SER A 86 10.35 -3.49 -9.25
N ALA A 87 11.31 -3.81 -10.12
CA ALA A 87 11.93 -5.14 -10.18
C ALA A 87 12.61 -5.49 -8.85
N ALA A 88 13.38 -4.57 -8.28
CA ALA A 88 14.07 -4.79 -6.99
C ALA A 88 13.10 -4.93 -5.81
N VAL A 89 11.93 -4.28 -5.84
CA VAL A 89 10.87 -4.50 -4.84
C VAL A 89 10.39 -5.95 -4.88
N LEU A 90 10.13 -6.49 -6.08
CA LEU A 90 9.70 -7.89 -6.22
C LEU A 90 10.79 -8.86 -5.77
N ASP A 91 12.06 -8.61 -6.11
CA ASP A 91 13.19 -9.42 -5.63
C ASP A 91 13.24 -9.46 -4.08
N LEU A 92 13.10 -8.31 -3.43
CA LEU A 92 13.11 -8.20 -1.97
C LEU A 92 11.95 -8.95 -1.32
N LEU A 93 10.76 -8.88 -1.89
CA LEU A 93 9.58 -9.59 -1.37
C LEU A 93 9.73 -11.10 -1.54
N ILE A 94 10.23 -11.55 -2.69
CA ILE A 94 10.50 -12.98 -2.96
C ILE A 94 11.56 -13.52 -2.00
N GLU A 95 12.64 -12.77 -1.77
CA GLU A 95 13.67 -13.17 -0.82
C GLU A 95 13.13 -13.21 0.62
N ARG A 96 12.37 -12.20 1.03
CA ARG A 96 11.73 -12.16 2.35
C ARG A 96 10.81 -13.35 2.59
N ALA A 97 10.07 -13.78 1.56
CA ALA A 97 9.15 -14.91 1.62
C ALA A 97 9.82 -16.26 1.89
N ARG A 98 11.15 -16.38 1.69
CA ARG A 98 11.89 -17.62 2.01
C ARG A 98 12.06 -17.86 3.50
N THR A 99 12.03 -16.81 4.29
CA THR A 99 12.32 -16.86 5.73
C THR A 99 11.16 -16.43 6.61
N HIS A 100 10.16 -15.75 6.05
CA HIS A 100 9.00 -15.21 6.77
C HIS A 100 7.70 -15.64 6.12
N ARG A 101 6.70 -15.94 6.95
CA ARG A 101 5.32 -16.15 6.45
C ARG A 101 4.78 -14.83 5.92
N MET A 102 4.31 -14.86 4.66
CA MET A 102 3.80 -13.66 4.00
C MET A 102 2.46 -13.91 3.30
N SER A 103 1.67 -12.87 3.19
CA SER A 103 0.51 -12.80 2.31
C SER A 103 0.57 -11.49 1.53
N CYS A 104 0.78 -11.59 0.23
CA CYS A 104 0.86 -10.45 -0.66
C CYS A 104 -0.46 -10.30 -1.41
N LEU A 105 -1.04 -9.10 -1.35
CA LEU A 105 -2.29 -8.79 -2.04
C LEU A 105 -2.00 -8.16 -3.40
N LYS A 106 -2.97 -8.25 -4.30
CA LYS A 106 -2.95 -7.61 -5.62
C LYS A 106 -3.43 -6.17 -5.47
N GLY A 107 -2.67 -5.22 -5.98
CA GLY A 107 -3.11 -3.85 -6.16
C GLY A 107 -3.59 -3.60 -7.59
N ASN A 108 -4.14 -2.42 -7.83
CA ASN A 108 -4.60 -2.03 -9.16
C ASN A 108 -3.43 -1.76 -10.13
N HIS A 109 -2.24 -1.49 -9.65
CA HIS A 109 -1.05 -1.36 -10.49
C HIS A 109 -0.58 -2.71 -11.03
N GLU A 110 -0.63 -3.77 -10.24
CA GLU A 110 -0.38 -5.13 -10.74
C GLU A 110 -1.44 -5.57 -11.76
N PHE A 111 -2.71 -5.12 -11.59
CA PHE A 111 -3.75 -5.36 -12.59
C PHE A 111 -3.37 -4.76 -13.96
N PHE A 112 -2.85 -3.51 -14.02
CA PHE A 112 -2.40 -2.91 -15.26
C PHE A 112 -1.25 -3.65 -15.93
N LEU A 113 -0.30 -4.18 -15.15
CA LEU A 113 0.79 -4.97 -15.69
C LEU A 113 0.25 -6.23 -16.39
N PHE A 114 -0.68 -6.95 -15.77
CA PHE A 114 -1.31 -8.12 -16.37
C PHE A 114 -2.09 -7.76 -17.64
N GLU A 115 -2.91 -6.73 -17.58
CA GLU A 115 -3.67 -6.24 -18.73
C GLU A 115 -2.75 -5.86 -19.89
N PHE A 116 -1.61 -5.21 -19.62
CA PHE A 116 -0.65 -4.84 -20.65
C PHE A 116 0.00 -6.07 -21.30
N LEU A 117 0.29 -7.11 -20.54
CA LEU A 117 0.87 -8.35 -21.06
C LEU A 117 -0.12 -9.13 -21.96
N GLU A 118 -1.41 -8.96 -21.78
CA GLU A 118 -2.47 -9.55 -22.61
C GLU A 118 -2.89 -8.63 -23.76
N ASN A 119 -2.92 -7.31 -23.52
CA ASN A 119 -3.37 -6.28 -24.45
C ASN A 119 -2.40 -5.08 -24.47
N PRO A 120 -1.46 -5.03 -25.44
CA PRO A 120 -0.47 -3.95 -25.54
C PRO A 120 -1.06 -2.54 -25.62
N SER A 121 -2.31 -2.38 -26.11
CA SER A 121 -2.96 -1.07 -26.22
C SER A 121 -3.23 -0.39 -24.86
N VAL A 122 -3.21 -1.15 -23.77
CA VAL A 122 -3.35 -0.65 -22.40
C VAL A 122 -2.16 0.23 -21.97
N LEU A 123 -1.01 0.15 -22.67
CA LEU A 123 0.20 0.91 -22.36
C LEU A 123 -0.08 2.40 -22.14
N LYS A 124 -0.86 3.02 -23.03
CA LYS A 124 -1.20 4.45 -22.93
C LYS A 124 -1.93 4.79 -21.62
N HIS A 125 -2.78 3.89 -21.15
CA HIS A 125 -3.49 4.06 -19.90
C HIS A 125 -2.56 3.78 -18.71
N TRP A 126 -1.82 2.68 -18.73
CA TRP A 126 -0.86 2.34 -17.68
C TRP A 126 0.21 3.43 -17.46
N GLN A 127 0.68 4.07 -18.52
CA GLN A 127 1.59 5.22 -18.41
C GLN A 127 1.04 6.36 -17.54
N GLN A 128 -0.26 6.65 -17.62
CA GLN A 128 -0.90 7.70 -16.81
C GLN A 128 -0.89 7.39 -15.31
N TYR A 129 -0.79 6.11 -14.96
CA TYR A 129 -0.67 5.65 -13.58
C TYR A 129 0.79 5.45 -13.13
N GLY A 130 1.77 5.75 -13.99
CA GLY A 130 3.19 5.69 -13.63
C GLY A 130 3.87 4.37 -14.00
N GLY A 131 3.42 3.67 -15.02
CA GLY A 131 3.98 2.36 -15.44
C GLY A 131 5.35 2.43 -16.13
N LEU A 132 5.78 3.61 -16.64
CA LEU A 132 7.07 3.73 -17.33
C LEU A 132 8.28 3.36 -16.47
N PRO A 133 8.39 3.76 -15.20
CA PRO A 133 9.47 3.32 -14.32
C PRO A 133 9.52 1.80 -14.15
N THR A 134 8.39 1.11 -14.16
CA THR A 134 8.37 -0.35 -14.12
C THR A 134 9.05 -0.94 -15.35
N LEU A 135 8.73 -0.48 -16.55
CA LEU A 135 9.43 -0.90 -17.78
C LEU A 135 10.92 -0.65 -17.69
N ALA A 136 11.33 0.54 -17.23
CA ALA A 136 12.73 0.91 -17.04
C ALA A 136 13.46 0.00 -16.05
N SER A 137 12.80 -0.40 -14.95
CA SER A 137 13.38 -1.30 -13.94
C SER A 137 13.70 -2.71 -14.47
N TYR A 138 13.04 -3.11 -15.57
CA TYR A 138 13.34 -4.34 -16.32
C TYR A 138 14.32 -4.12 -17.51
N GLY A 139 15.00 -2.95 -17.55
CA GLY A 139 15.97 -2.64 -18.60
C GLY A 139 15.35 -2.28 -19.95
N LEU A 140 14.06 -1.98 -20.00
CA LEU A 140 13.38 -1.54 -21.20
C LEU A 140 13.40 -0.02 -21.31
N THR A 141 13.65 0.51 -22.50
CA THR A 141 13.51 1.94 -22.76
C THR A 141 12.03 2.29 -22.88
N PRO A 142 11.46 3.10 -21.96
CA PRO A 142 10.08 3.52 -22.09
C PRO A 142 9.85 4.38 -23.32
N ILE A 143 8.75 4.17 -24.04
CA ILE A 143 8.34 4.98 -25.20
C ILE A 143 7.07 5.71 -24.83
N THR A 144 7.15 7.06 -24.76
CA THR A 144 5.97 7.91 -24.63
C THR A 144 5.29 8.03 -25.99
N ASN A 145 3.97 7.87 -26.04
CA ASN A 145 3.18 7.88 -27.30
C ASN A 145 3.56 6.77 -28.29
N ALA A 146 3.92 5.59 -27.78
CA ALA A 146 4.18 4.42 -28.61
C ALA A 146 3.01 4.13 -29.56
N ASP A 147 3.33 3.90 -30.84
CA ASP A 147 2.35 3.40 -31.80
C ASP A 147 1.97 1.93 -31.51
N PRO A 148 0.93 1.37 -32.17
CA PRO A 148 0.49 0.00 -31.89
C PRO A 148 1.57 -1.07 -32.09
N LYS A 149 2.51 -0.87 -33.01
CA LYS A 149 3.63 -1.79 -33.25
C LYS A 149 4.64 -1.69 -32.11
N GLU A 150 5.01 -0.49 -31.73
CA GLU A 150 5.92 -0.22 -30.61
C GLU A 150 5.33 -0.74 -29.28
N GLN A 151 4.01 -0.61 -29.06
CA GLN A 151 3.34 -1.18 -27.89
C GLN A 151 3.46 -2.70 -27.85
N ALA A 152 3.23 -3.37 -28.99
CA ALA A 152 3.37 -4.82 -29.09
C ALA A 152 4.84 -5.27 -28.87
N GLU A 153 5.81 -4.53 -29.42
CA GLU A 153 7.23 -4.80 -29.22
C GLU A 153 7.65 -4.63 -27.74
N LEU A 154 7.18 -3.57 -27.07
CA LEU A 154 7.44 -3.37 -25.63
C LEU A 154 6.81 -4.47 -24.79
N CYS A 155 5.59 -4.87 -25.09
CA CYS A 155 4.92 -5.99 -24.41
C CYS A 155 5.72 -7.29 -24.54
N ALA A 156 6.12 -7.65 -25.76
CA ALA A 156 6.93 -8.83 -26.02
C ALA A 156 8.28 -8.77 -25.29
N ARG A 157 8.96 -7.63 -25.31
CA ARG A 157 10.22 -7.41 -24.60
C ARG A 157 10.04 -7.52 -23.08
N LEU A 158 8.97 -6.97 -22.50
CA LEU A 158 8.68 -7.11 -21.07
C LEU A 158 8.43 -8.59 -20.71
N TRP A 159 7.67 -9.32 -21.52
CA TRP A 159 7.43 -10.74 -21.32
C TRP A 159 8.74 -11.55 -21.20
N TYR A 160 9.73 -11.25 -22.05
CA TYR A 160 11.03 -11.92 -22.01
C TYR A 160 11.94 -11.39 -20.87
N ALA A 161 11.82 -10.12 -20.49
CA ALA A 161 12.62 -9.51 -19.44
C ALA A 161 12.14 -9.88 -18.03
N LEU A 162 10.85 -10.22 -17.90
CA LEU A 162 10.24 -10.53 -16.61
C LEU A 162 10.75 -11.89 -16.08
N PRO A 163 11.49 -11.96 -14.96
CA PRO A 163 11.98 -13.21 -14.42
C PRO A 163 10.83 -14.15 -14.07
N LYS A 164 11.02 -15.46 -14.23
CA LYS A 164 10.02 -16.47 -13.87
C LYS A 164 9.58 -16.36 -12.40
N SER A 165 10.51 -16.03 -11.50
CA SER A 165 10.21 -15.78 -10.08
C SER A 165 9.22 -14.63 -9.89
N HIS A 166 9.38 -13.52 -10.65
CA HIS A 166 8.46 -12.39 -10.60
C HIS A 166 7.08 -12.76 -11.15
N SER A 167 7.04 -13.44 -12.30
CA SER A 167 5.77 -13.92 -12.89
C SER A 167 5.02 -14.83 -11.91
N GLN A 168 5.73 -15.73 -11.24
CA GLN A 168 5.14 -16.64 -10.24
C GLN A 168 4.66 -15.90 -8.99
N PHE A 169 5.44 -14.94 -8.50
CA PHE A 169 5.05 -14.08 -7.36
C PHE A 169 3.78 -13.31 -7.69
N LEU A 170 3.76 -12.62 -8.82
CA LEU A 170 2.61 -11.83 -9.28
C LEU A 170 1.36 -12.69 -9.49
N ALA A 171 1.51 -13.88 -10.08
CA ALA A 171 0.39 -14.82 -10.25
C ALA A 171 -0.14 -15.38 -8.92
N GLY A 172 0.65 -15.34 -7.85
CA GLY A 172 0.28 -15.81 -6.52
C GLY A 172 -0.40 -14.75 -5.64
N LEU A 173 -0.57 -13.52 -6.13
CA LEU A 173 -1.20 -12.43 -5.36
C LEU A 173 -2.67 -12.71 -5.08
N LYS A 174 -3.11 -12.36 -3.87
CA LYS A 174 -4.47 -12.55 -3.40
C LYS A 174 -5.26 -11.25 -3.47
N LEU A 175 -6.57 -11.33 -3.58
CA LEU A 175 -7.43 -10.14 -3.57
C LEU A 175 -7.63 -9.58 -2.15
N PHE A 176 -7.66 -10.45 -1.16
CA PHE A 176 -7.82 -10.07 0.25
C PHE A 176 -7.24 -11.15 1.17
N PHE A 177 -7.10 -10.80 2.43
CA PHE A 177 -6.74 -11.73 3.50
C PHE A 177 -7.57 -11.43 4.75
N THR A 178 -7.93 -12.46 5.53
CA THR A 178 -8.67 -12.27 6.80
C THR A 178 -7.95 -12.93 7.96
N CYS A 179 -7.88 -12.24 9.09
CA CYS A 179 -7.34 -12.79 10.32
C CYS A 179 -8.00 -12.12 11.54
N GLY A 180 -8.51 -12.92 12.48
CA GLY A 180 -9.26 -12.39 13.61
C GLY A 180 -10.42 -11.49 13.15
N ASP A 181 -10.50 -10.31 13.73
CA ASP A 181 -11.51 -9.30 13.41
C ASP A 181 -11.06 -8.34 12.30
N PHE A 182 -9.98 -8.66 11.57
CA PHE A 182 -9.44 -7.81 10.50
C PHE A 182 -9.62 -8.42 9.12
N PHE A 183 -9.87 -7.54 8.15
CA PHE A 183 -9.94 -7.83 6.73
C PHE A 183 -8.95 -6.91 6.00
N PHE A 184 -7.97 -7.51 5.34
CA PHE A 184 -6.91 -6.81 4.61
C PHE A 184 -7.26 -6.82 3.13
N VAL A 185 -7.19 -5.67 2.49
CA VAL A 185 -7.56 -5.46 1.09
C VAL A 185 -6.78 -4.29 0.52
N HIS A 186 -6.62 -4.22 -0.80
CA HIS A 186 -5.89 -3.11 -1.41
C HIS A 186 -6.66 -1.79 -1.30
N ALA A 187 -7.81 -1.65 -1.98
CA ALA A 187 -8.52 -0.37 -2.04
C ALA A 187 -9.61 -0.21 -0.96
N GLY A 188 -10.40 -1.23 -0.75
CA GLY A 188 -11.53 -1.19 0.18
C GLY A 188 -12.60 -2.22 -0.14
N VAL A 189 -13.79 -2.02 0.41
CA VAL A 189 -14.93 -2.91 0.24
C VAL A 189 -16.20 -2.12 -0.08
N ARG A 190 -17.09 -2.67 -0.90
CA ARG A 190 -18.38 -2.03 -1.19
C ARG A 190 -19.31 -2.13 0.01
N PRO A 191 -19.79 -0.98 0.54
CA PRO A 191 -20.76 -0.98 1.63
C PRO A 191 -22.06 -1.72 1.26
N GLY A 192 -22.62 -2.43 2.24
CA GLY A 192 -23.86 -3.20 2.05
C GLY A 192 -23.68 -4.54 1.33
N THR A 193 -22.47 -4.84 0.84
CA THR A 193 -22.12 -6.14 0.25
C THR A 193 -21.33 -6.96 1.28
N PRO A 194 -21.69 -8.21 1.57
CA PRO A 194 -20.93 -9.08 2.47
C PRO A 194 -19.46 -9.22 2.04
N LEU A 195 -18.53 -9.28 3.01
CA LEU A 195 -17.09 -9.40 2.71
C LEU A 195 -16.75 -10.64 1.86
N SER A 196 -17.54 -11.70 1.99
CA SER A 196 -17.38 -12.93 1.19
C SER A 196 -17.89 -12.82 -0.26
N ARG A 197 -18.55 -11.71 -0.62
CA ARG A 197 -19.18 -11.48 -1.94
C ARG A 197 -18.69 -10.20 -2.61
N GLN A 198 -17.58 -9.65 -2.14
CA GLN A 198 -16.96 -8.48 -2.75
C GLN A 198 -16.46 -8.80 -4.16
N ARG A 199 -16.61 -7.85 -5.08
CA ARG A 199 -16.12 -7.98 -6.46
C ARG A 199 -14.64 -7.55 -6.53
N GLU A 200 -13.86 -8.19 -7.39
CA GLU A 200 -12.46 -7.82 -7.62
C GLU A 200 -12.30 -6.33 -7.95
N GLU A 201 -13.18 -5.80 -8.81
CA GLU A 201 -13.19 -4.39 -9.18
C GLU A 201 -13.30 -3.46 -7.95
N ASP A 202 -14.20 -3.77 -7.00
CA ASP A 202 -14.34 -2.98 -5.78
C ASP A 202 -13.11 -3.11 -4.88
N LEU A 203 -12.59 -4.31 -4.71
CA LEU A 203 -11.40 -4.58 -3.89
C LEU A 203 -10.14 -3.86 -4.38
N LEU A 204 -10.04 -3.60 -5.70
CA LEU A 204 -8.88 -2.96 -6.34
C LEU A 204 -9.04 -1.45 -6.59
N TRP A 205 -10.28 -0.93 -6.69
CA TRP A 205 -10.50 0.42 -7.23
C TRP A 205 -11.43 1.32 -6.42
N ILE A 206 -12.20 0.80 -5.47
CA ILE A 206 -13.21 1.58 -4.75
C ILE A 206 -12.57 2.75 -3.99
N ARG A 207 -13.24 3.91 -3.98
CA ARG A 207 -12.80 5.12 -3.27
C ARG A 207 -13.93 5.70 -2.43
N ASP A 208 -14.59 6.75 -2.89
CA ASP A 208 -15.51 7.58 -2.12
C ASP A 208 -16.64 6.79 -1.46
N GLU A 209 -17.24 5.82 -2.16
CA GLU A 209 -18.28 4.97 -1.58
C GLU A 209 -17.84 4.24 -0.32
N PHE A 210 -16.58 3.79 -0.28
CA PHE A 210 -15.98 3.15 0.87
C PHE A 210 -15.46 4.16 1.89
N LEU A 211 -14.72 5.19 1.42
CA LEU A 211 -14.03 6.15 2.28
C LEU A 211 -15.01 7.03 3.09
N LEU A 212 -16.18 7.35 2.51
CA LEU A 212 -17.20 8.16 3.15
C LEU A 212 -18.19 7.33 4.01
N HIS A 213 -18.05 6.00 3.99
CA HIS A 213 -18.90 5.13 4.79
C HIS A 213 -18.47 5.13 6.25
N GLU A 214 -19.38 5.52 7.15
CA GLU A 214 -19.10 5.66 8.59
C GLU A 214 -19.56 4.47 9.45
N LYS A 215 -20.48 3.62 8.92
CA LYS A 215 -21.00 2.49 9.69
C LYS A 215 -19.95 1.36 9.77
N PRO A 216 -19.98 0.55 10.83
CA PRO A 216 -19.12 -0.63 10.92
C PRO A 216 -19.34 -1.60 9.76
N PHE A 217 -18.26 -2.25 9.34
CA PHE A 217 -18.28 -3.46 8.51
C PHE A 217 -18.31 -4.71 9.40
N GLU A 218 -18.40 -5.89 8.80
CA GLU A 218 -18.29 -7.19 9.50
C GLU A 218 -16.95 -7.35 10.22
N LYS A 219 -15.90 -6.67 9.72
CA LYS A 219 -14.53 -6.66 10.27
C LYS A 219 -13.91 -5.26 10.14
N MET A 220 -12.85 -5.01 10.89
CA MET A 220 -12.00 -3.84 10.70
C MET A 220 -11.25 -3.97 9.37
N ILE A 221 -11.45 -3.02 8.46
CA ILE A 221 -10.83 -3.05 7.12
C ILE A 221 -9.45 -2.36 7.20
N VAL A 222 -8.39 -3.08 6.82
CA VAL A 222 -7.04 -2.50 6.65
C VAL A 222 -6.77 -2.38 5.16
N HIS A 223 -6.46 -1.15 4.69
CA HIS A 223 -6.36 -0.85 3.26
C HIS A 223 -5.29 0.19 2.93
N GLY A 224 -4.99 0.34 1.62
CA GLY A 224 -4.11 1.33 1.01
C GLY A 224 -4.80 2.12 -0.11
N HIS A 225 -4.19 2.19 -1.31
CA HIS A 225 -4.71 2.71 -2.58
C HIS A 225 -5.02 4.20 -2.65
N THR A 226 -5.51 4.80 -1.58
CA THR A 226 -5.85 6.23 -1.54
C THR A 226 -4.90 6.92 -0.57
N PRO A 227 -3.86 7.62 -1.08
CA PRO A 227 -2.81 8.18 -0.23
C PRO A 227 -3.33 9.18 0.78
N VAL A 228 -2.81 9.09 2.00
CA VAL A 228 -3.04 10.01 3.11
C VAL A 228 -1.70 10.54 3.65
N MET A 229 -1.69 11.72 4.25
CA MET A 229 -0.45 12.28 4.80
C MET A 229 0.03 11.54 6.05
N GLU A 230 -0.88 11.05 6.86
CA GLU A 230 -0.66 10.24 8.05
C GLU A 230 -1.63 9.06 8.04
N PRO A 231 -1.29 7.90 8.61
CA PRO A 231 -2.21 6.78 8.71
C PRO A 231 -3.56 7.19 9.28
N ASP A 232 -4.66 6.83 8.60
CA ASP A 232 -6.02 7.22 9.01
C ASP A 232 -6.72 6.05 9.70
N VAL A 233 -6.83 6.12 11.02
CA VAL A 233 -7.50 5.11 11.86
C VAL A 233 -8.92 5.57 12.16
N ARG A 234 -9.91 4.85 11.62
CA ARG A 234 -11.34 5.06 11.84
C ARG A 234 -11.94 3.92 12.66
N ASN A 235 -13.22 4.06 12.99
CA ASN A 235 -13.95 3.02 13.72
C ASN A 235 -14.30 1.79 12.87
N ASN A 236 -14.13 1.85 11.56
CA ASN A 236 -14.47 0.79 10.61
C ASN A 236 -13.32 0.44 9.65
N ARG A 237 -12.25 1.25 9.58
CA ARG A 237 -11.11 1.01 8.69
C ARG A 237 -9.82 1.65 9.19
N ILE A 238 -8.71 1.17 8.68
CA ILE A 238 -7.36 1.71 8.87
C ILE A 238 -6.71 1.87 7.50
N ASN A 239 -6.42 3.11 7.08
CA ASN A 239 -5.67 3.41 5.88
C ASN A 239 -4.18 3.56 6.21
N ILE A 240 -3.32 2.78 5.56
CA ILE A 240 -1.87 2.81 5.75
C ILE A 240 -1.08 3.16 4.48
N ASP A 241 -1.74 3.59 3.41
CA ASP A 241 -1.04 4.16 2.25
C ASP A 241 -0.65 5.61 2.56
N THR A 242 0.61 5.84 2.86
CA THR A 242 1.16 7.18 3.09
C THR A 242 1.91 7.74 1.88
N GLY A 243 1.64 7.20 0.69
CA GLY A 243 2.19 7.69 -0.57
C GLY A 243 3.71 7.56 -0.63
N ALA A 244 4.26 6.38 -0.35
CA ALA A 244 5.71 6.14 -0.20
C ALA A 244 6.55 6.73 -1.34
N TYR A 245 6.07 6.65 -2.59
CA TYR A 245 6.79 7.17 -3.76
C TYR A 245 6.96 8.70 -3.76
N ALA A 246 6.04 9.44 -3.13
CA ALA A 246 6.02 10.90 -3.09
C ALA A 246 6.52 11.45 -1.75
N THR A 247 6.16 10.81 -0.65
CA THR A 247 6.46 11.30 0.71
C THR A 247 7.77 10.75 1.27
N GLY A 248 8.30 9.67 0.72
CA GLY A 248 9.45 8.96 1.29
C GLY A 248 9.11 8.18 2.57
N ARG A 249 7.84 7.95 2.87
CA ARG A 249 7.39 7.21 4.04
C ARG A 249 6.57 5.98 3.67
N LEU A 250 7.09 4.80 3.98
CA LEU A 250 6.39 3.53 3.86
C LEU A 250 5.88 3.13 5.24
N THR A 251 4.57 3.02 5.39
CA THR A 251 3.91 2.72 6.66
C THR A 251 3.78 1.22 6.88
N CYS A 252 4.09 0.79 8.10
CA CYS A 252 3.84 -0.55 8.59
C CYS A 252 2.98 -0.51 9.85
N LEU A 253 1.87 -1.23 9.84
CA LEU A 253 0.94 -1.41 10.94
C LEU A 253 1.26 -2.73 11.66
N ARG A 254 1.54 -2.67 12.97
CA ARG A 254 1.68 -3.82 13.85
C ARG A 254 0.36 -4.10 14.56
N LEU A 255 -0.16 -5.31 14.40
CA LEU A 255 -1.38 -5.78 15.06
C LEU A 255 -1.06 -6.98 15.94
N GLU A 256 -1.41 -6.90 17.21
CA GLU A 256 -1.25 -7.97 18.20
C GLU A 256 -2.35 -7.88 19.26
N ARG A 257 -3.18 -8.91 19.37
CA ARG A 257 -4.37 -8.91 20.24
C ARG A 257 -5.26 -7.69 19.97
N ASP A 258 -5.37 -6.75 20.92
CA ASP A 258 -6.12 -5.49 20.82
C ASP A 258 -5.24 -4.26 20.52
N LYS A 259 -3.93 -4.48 20.34
CA LYS A 259 -2.97 -3.40 20.05
C LYS A 259 -2.89 -3.10 18.56
N ILE A 260 -2.95 -1.82 18.23
CA ILE A 260 -2.80 -1.25 16.89
C ILE A 260 -1.70 -0.22 17.00
N GLU A 261 -0.53 -0.50 16.41
CA GLU A 261 0.68 0.32 16.55
C GLU A 261 1.37 0.46 15.18
N PHE A 262 2.21 1.47 15.01
CA PHE A 262 2.97 1.70 13.78
C PHE A 262 4.46 1.53 14.06
N VAL A 263 5.15 0.83 13.14
CA VAL A 263 6.60 0.51 13.23
C VAL A 263 7.41 1.45 12.35
#